data_fd1c4d953edf604f4b31eb17389f6dba
#
_entry.id   fd1c4d953edf604f4b31eb17389f6dba
#
_cell.length_a   1.000
_cell.length_b   1.000
_cell.length_c   1.000
_cell.angle_alpha   90.00
_cell.angle_beta   90.00
_cell.angle_gamma   90.00
#
_symmetry.space_group_name_H-M   'P 1'
#
loop_
_entity.id
_entity.type
_entity.pdbx_description
1 polymer ?
#
loop_
_entity_poly.entity_id
_entity_poly.type
_entity_poly.pdbx_seq_one_letter_code
_entity_poly.pdbx_strand_id
1 'polypeptide(L)'
;WVEQRKNLKRAYKMIKDAVEQRPQAAYIVDSLGWAQYQLGDMKGAVKNLERAVLLDPADATINDHLGDAYWKVGRKLEAQYQWRRSLSLDPGKDQILVIEKKIKYGLPKI
;
A
#
# COMPACT_ATOMS: atom_id res chain seq x y z
N TRP A 1 7.52 19.81 -8.67
CA TRP A 1 7.00 19.27 -7.41
C TRP A 1 5.53 19.62 -7.18
N VAL A 2 5.14 20.87 -7.36
CA VAL A 2 3.75 21.31 -7.23
C VAL A 2 2.84 20.62 -8.27
N GLU A 3 3.33 20.48 -9.48
CA GLU A 3 2.58 19.80 -10.56
C GLU A 3 2.38 18.31 -10.27
N GLN A 4 3.40 17.65 -9.71
CA GLN A 4 3.27 16.25 -9.32
C GLN A 4 2.21 16.07 -8.24
N ARG A 5 2.15 16.99 -7.30
CA ARG A 5 1.14 16.93 -6.24
C ARG A 5 -0.28 17.16 -6.78
N LYS A 6 -0.44 18.05 -7.76
CA LYS A 6 -1.72 18.24 -8.45
C LYS A 6 -2.15 16.96 -9.18
N ASN A 7 -1.20 16.31 -9.86
CA ASN A 7 -1.49 15.07 -10.57
C ASN A 7 -1.89 13.95 -9.59
N LEU A 8 -1.24 13.88 -8.43
CA LEU A 8 -1.60 12.91 -7.40
C LEU A 8 -3.02 13.15 -6.87
N LYS A 9 -3.40 14.42 -6.66
CA LYS A 9 -4.75 14.75 -6.20
C LYS A 9 -5.82 14.38 -7.22
N ARG A 10 -5.54 14.61 -8.51
CA ARG A 10 -6.45 14.20 -9.58
C ARG A 10 -6.59 12.69 -9.65
N ALA A 11 -5.47 11.97 -9.58
CA ALA A 11 -5.45 10.52 -9.56
C ALA A 11 -6.24 9.99 -8.36
N TYR A 12 -6.04 10.57 -7.19
CA TYR A 12 -6.76 10.21 -5.97
C TYR A 12 -8.28 10.36 -6.18
N LYS A 13 -8.72 11.47 -6.73
CA LYS A 13 -10.15 11.72 -6.97
C LYS A 13 -10.73 10.68 -7.93
N MET A 14 -10.04 10.42 -9.02
CA MET A 14 -10.47 9.42 -10.00
C MET A 14 -10.57 8.03 -9.38
N ILE A 15 -9.58 7.64 -8.58
CA ILE A 15 -9.57 6.34 -7.91
C ILE A 15 -10.69 6.28 -6.87
N LYS A 16 -10.91 7.35 -6.12
CA LYS A 16 -11.99 7.42 -5.15
C LYS A 16 -13.35 7.22 -5.81
N ASP A 17 -13.56 7.86 -6.95
CA ASP A 17 -14.80 7.71 -7.71
C ASP A 17 -14.96 6.26 -8.19
N ALA A 18 -13.86 5.63 -8.64
CA ALA A 18 -13.89 4.23 -9.06
C ALA A 18 -14.23 3.28 -7.91
N VAL A 19 -13.71 3.55 -6.71
CA VAL A 19 -14.02 2.74 -5.50
C VAL A 19 -15.50 2.87 -5.15
N GLU A 20 -16.08 4.07 -5.26
CA GLU A 20 -17.50 4.27 -5.00
C GLU A 20 -18.37 3.44 -5.96
N GLN A 21 -17.93 3.27 -7.21
CA GLN A 21 -18.63 2.46 -8.20
C GLN A 21 -18.40 0.96 -8.03
N ARG A 22 -17.18 0.58 -7.58
CA ARG A 22 -16.79 -0.83 -7.43
C ARG A 22 -16.08 -1.04 -6.09
N PRO A 23 -16.81 -0.95 -4.97
CA PRO A 23 -16.18 -0.97 -3.65
C PRO A 23 -15.56 -2.33 -3.27
N GLN A 24 -15.80 -3.37 -4.06
CA GLN A 24 -15.27 -4.72 -3.79
C GLN A 24 -14.11 -5.11 -4.70
N ALA A 25 -13.63 -4.19 -5.54
CA ALA A 25 -12.49 -4.47 -6.41
C ALA A 25 -11.19 -4.18 -5.65
N ALA A 26 -10.52 -5.24 -5.19
CA ALA A 26 -9.31 -5.12 -4.34
C ALA A 26 -8.25 -4.21 -4.95
N TYR A 27 -7.97 -4.35 -6.25
CA TYR A 27 -6.93 -3.55 -6.90
C TYR A 27 -7.28 -2.06 -6.94
N ILE A 28 -8.56 -1.71 -7.01
CA ILE A 28 -9.01 -0.31 -6.99
C ILE A 28 -8.87 0.25 -5.58
N VAL A 29 -9.28 -0.51 -4.56
CA VAL A 29 -9.15 -0.12 -3.16
C VAL A 29 -7.66 0.04 -2.79
N ASP A 30 -6.81 -0.88 -3.25
CA ASP A 30 -5.36 -0.78 -3.10
C ASP A 30 -4.83 0.51 -3.73
N SER A 31 -5.25 0.82 -4.95
CA SER A 31 -4.83 2.05 -5.63
C SER A 31 -5.23 3.30 -4.86
N LEU A 32 -6.43 3.32 -4.28
CA LEU A 32 -6.87 4.42 -3.42
C LEU A 32 -5.97 4.54 -2.18
N GLY A 33 -5.73 3.42 -1.49
CA GLY A 33 -4.87 3.42 -0.32
C GLY A 33 -3.45 3.87 -0.63
N TRP A 34 -2.91 3.42 -1.77
CA TRP A 34 -1.55 3.81 -2.18
C TRP A 34 -1.48 5.29 -2.54
N ALA A 35 -2.50 5.84 -3.21
CA ALA A 35 -2.57 7.27 -3.48
C ALA A 35 -2.63 8.08 -2.18
N GLN A 36 -3.39 7.64 -1.19
CA GLN A 36 -3.44 8.27 0.12
C GLN A 36 -2.08 8.22 0.81
N TYR A 37 -1.37 7.10 0.73
CA TYR A 37 -0.01 6.95 1.25
C TYR A 37 0.91 8.01 0.64
N GLN A 38 0.88 8.16 -0.67
CA GLN A 38 1.75 9.12 -1.37
C GLN A 38 1.39 10.58 -1.05
N LEU A 39 0.12 10.84 -0.75
CA LEU A 39 -0.35 12.17 -0.36
C LEU A 39 -0.13 12.49 1.12
N GLY A 40 0.33 11.52 1.90
CA GLY A 40 0.57 11.70 3.33
C GLY A 40 -0.60 11.38 4.23
N ASP A 41 -1.72 10.91 3.68
CA ASP A 41 -2.88 10.47 4.47
C ASP A 41 -2.68 9.03 4.92
N MET A 42 -1.86 8.84 5.96
CA MET A 42 -1.50 7.50 6.42
C MET A 42 -2.67 6.75 7.06
N LYS A 43 -3.55 7.44 7.77
CA LYS A 43 -4.73 6.80 8.36
C LYS A 43 -5.65 6.23 7.29
N GLY A 44 -5.92 7.02 6.25
CA GLY A 44 -6.71 6.57 5.12
C GLY A 44 -6.05 5.45 4.36
N ALA A 45 -4.71 5.54 4.16
CA ALA A 45 -3.94 4.51 3.49
C ALA A 45 -4.05 3.17 4.22
N VAL A 46 -3.82 3.15 5.54
CA VAL A 46 -3.93 1.92 6.33
C VAL A 46 -5.33 1.33 6.22
N LYS A 47 -6.36 2.14 6.39
CA LYS A 47 -7.75 1.70 6.34
C LYS A 47 -8.08 1.02 5.00
N ASN A 48 -7.73 1.68 3.90
CA ASN A 48 -8.06 1.15 2.57
C ASN A 48 -7.18 -0.03 2.19
N LEU A 49 -5.90 -0.02 2.56
CA LEU A 49 -5.02 -1.15 2.29
C LEU A 49 -5.41 -2.38 3.11
N GLU A 50 -5.85 -2.20 4.35
CA GLU A 50 -6.42 -3.30 5.14
C GLU A 50 -7.65 -3.90 4.46
N ARG A 51 -8.51 -3.04 3.93
CA ARG A 51 -9.68 -3.49 3.18
C ARG A 51 -9.29 -4.24 1.91
N ALA A 52 -8.30 -3.74 1.19
CA ALA A 52 -7.81 -4.40 -0.02
C ALA A 52 -7.27 -5.80 0.28
N VAL A 53 -6.53 -5.97 1.37
CA VAL A 53 -6.03 -7.28 1.80
C VAL A 53 -7.19 -8.22 2.16
N LEU A 54 -8.25 -7.71 2.78
CA LEU A 54 -9.43 -8.53 3.08
C LEU A 54 -10.12 -9.01 1.81
N LEU A 55 -10.13 -8.16 0.77
CA LEU A 55 -10.75 -8.50 -0.52
C LEU A 55 -9.90 -9.46 -1.34
N ASP A 56 -8.58 -9.34 -1.26
CA ASP A 56 -7.65 -10.24 -1.97
C ASP A 56 -6.40 -10.48 -1.11
N PRO A 57 -6.49 -11.41 -0.14
CA PRO A 57 -5.37 -11.66 0.77
C PRO A 57 -4.17 -12.34 0.13
N ALA A 58 -4.30 -12.84 -1.08
CA ALA A 58 -3.22 -13.55 -1.78
C ALA A 58 -2.41 -12.65 -2.73
N ASP A 59 -2.69 -11.36 -2.77
CA ASP A 59 -1.96 -10.43 -3.63
C ASP A 59 -0.70 -9.92 -2.93
N ALA A 60 0.48 -10.25 -3.47
CA ALA A 60 1.76 -9.87 -2.89
C ALA A 60 1.93 -8.35 -2.83
N THR A 61 1.53 -7.64 -3.89
CA THR A 61 1.68 -6.18 -3.97
C THR A 61 0.84 -5.47 -2.92
N ILE A 62 -0.40 -5.90 -2.72
CA ILE A 62 -1.30 -5.30 -1.72
C ILE A 62 -0.73 -5.50 -0.32
N ASN A 63 -0.23 -6.71 -0.01
CA ASN A 63 0.39 -6.98 1.29
C ASN A 63 1.63 -6.12 1.51
N ASP A 64 2.46 -5.91 0.48
CA ASP A 64 3.63 -5.05 0.54
C ASP A 64 3.25 -3.59 0.82
N HIS A 65 2.25 -3.08 0.11
CA HIS A 65 1.74 -1.71 0.32
C HIS A 65 1.22 -1.52 1.74
N LEU A 66 0.49 -2.49 2.26
CA LEU A 66 -0.02 -2.42 3.64
C LEU A 66 1.14 -2.40 4.65
N GLY A 67 2.18 -3.20 4.41
CA GLY A 67 3.38 -3.18 5.24
C GLY A 67 4.02 -1.79 5.28
N ASP A 68 4.14 -1.14 4.12
CA ASP A 68 4.70 0.21 4.04
C ASP A 68 3.86 1.20 4.85
N ALA A 69 2.53 1.13 4.74
CA ALA A 69 1.63 2.02 5.48
C ALA A 69 1.71 1.78 6.99
N TYR A 70 1.73 0.52 7.43
CA TYR A 70 1.90 0.19 8.85
C TYR A 70 3.20 0.76 9.40
N TRP A 71 4.30 0.62 8.66
CA TRP A 71 5.60 1.14 9.09
C TRP A 71 5.54 2.64 9.32
N LYS A 72 4.91 3.38 8.40
CA LYS A 72 4.81 4.84 8.49
C LYS A 72 3.99 5.33 9.69
N VAL A 73 3.02 4.55 10.15
CA VAL A 73 2.25 4.89 11.35
C VAL A 73 2.84 4.30 12.64
N GLY A 74 4.04 3.70 12.56
CA GLY A 74 4.74 3.17 13.73
C GLY A 74 4.37 1.75 14.14
N ARG A 75 3.52 1.06 13.37
CA ARG A 75 3.11 -0.32 13.63
C ARG A 75 4.11 -1.27 12.97
N LYS A 76 5.32 -1.29 13.50
CA LYS A 76 6.48 -1.95 12.87
C LYS A 76 6.38 -3.48 12.83
N LEU A 77 5.85 -4.10 13.87
CA LEU A 77 5.67 -5.56 13.89
C LEU A 77 4.66 -6.01 12.83
N GLU A 78 3.58 -5.25 12.69
CA GLU A 78 2.56 -5.53 11.69
C GLU A 78 3.10 -5.28 10.28
N ALA A 79 3.94 -4.26 10.11
CA ALA A 79 4.61 -4.00 8.84
C ALA A 79 5.48 -5.19 8.43
N GLN A 80 6.29 -5.71 9.35
CA GLN A 80 7.15 -6.86 9.08
C GLN A 80 6.33 -8.11 8.74
N TYR A 81 5.22 -8.32 9.43
CA TYR A 81 4.31 -9.42 9.13
C TYR A 81 3.79 -9.34 7.69
N GLN A 82 3.34 -8.16 7.28
CA GLN A 82 2.79 -7.97 5.93
C GLN A 82 3.87 -8.14 4.86
N TRP A 83 5.08 -7.66 5.08
CA TRP A 83 6.19 -7.86 4.13
C TRP A 83 6.57 -9.33 4.01
N ARG A 84 6.62 -10.06 5.12
CA ARG A 84 6.89 -11.50 5.08
C ARG A 84 5.77 -12.25 4.37
N ARG A 85 4.55 -11.83 4.61
CA ARG A 85 3.39 -12.38 3.89
C ARG A 85 3.53 -12.14 2.39
N SER A 86 3.90 -10.94 1.99
CA SER A 86 4.12 -10.60 0.59
C SER A 86 5.17 -11.54 -0.05
N LEU A 87 6.29 -11.77 0.63
CA LEU A 87 7.32 -12.69 0.14
C LEU A 87 6.77 -14.10 -0.07
N SER A 88 5.92 -14.58 0.84
CA SER A 88 5.33 -15.91 0.75
C SER A 88 4.36 -16.06 -0.41
N LEU A 89 3.89 -14.95 -0.97
CA LEU A 89 2.93 -14.91 -2.08
C LEU A 89 3.60 -14.80 -3.44
N ASP A 90 4.92 -14.99 -3.49
CA ASP A 90 5.69 -15.07 -4.73
C ASP A 90 5.66 -13.77 -5.55
N PRO A 91 6.15 -12.65 -4.99
CA PRO A 91 6.26 -11.40 -5.74
C PRO A 91 7.31 -11.52 -6.84
N GLY A 92 7.31 -10.62 -7.80
CA GLY A 92 8.28 -10.61 -8.87
C GLY A 92 9.73 -10.54 -8.36
N LYS A 93 10.68 -11.03 -9.15
CA LYS A 93 12.10 -11.09 -8.76
C LYS A 93 12.64 -9.76 -8.26
N ASP A 94 12.28 -8.66 -8.93
CA ASP A 94 12.73 -7.33 -8.55
C ASP A 94 12.17 -6.91 -7.19
N GLN A 95 10.98 -7.39 -6.86
CA GLN A 95 10.32 -7.06 -5.60
C GLN A 95 10.87 -7.85 -4.42
N ILE A 96 11.33 -9.07 -4.64
CA ILE A 96 11.86 -9.92 -3.57
C ILE A 96 12.99 -9.21 -2.83
N LEU A 97 13.99 -8.69 -3.55
CA LEU A 97 15.12 -8.00 -2.93
C LEU A 97 14.71 -6.75 -2.17
N VAL A 98 13.75 -5.99 -2.73
CA VAL A 98 13.25 -4.77 -2.09
C VAL A 98 12.54 -5.12 -0.80
N ILE A 99 11.66 -6.12 -0.81
CA ILE A 99 10.90 -6.53 0.36
C ILE A 99 11.81 -7.11 1.44
N GLU A 100 12.81 -7.91 1.05
CA GLU A 100 13.78 -8.46 2.00
C GLU A 100 14.54 -7.34 2.73
N LYS A 101 14.92 -6.29 2.01
CA LYS A 101 15.58 -5.12 2.62
C LYS A 101 14.64 -4.41 3.59
N LYS A 102 13.36 -4.28 3.25
CA LYS A 102 12.36 -3.67 4.13
C LYS A 102 12.23 -4.46 5.43
N ILE A 103 12.18 -5.78 5.33
CA ILE A 103 12.09 -6.65 6.52
C ILE A 103 13.30 -6.46 7.42
N LYS A 104 14.49 -6.35 6.82
CA LYS A 104 15.74 -6.28 7.56
C LYS A 104 16.00 -4.89 8.15
N TYR A 105 15.74 -3.84 7.38
CA TYR A 105 16.12 -2.47 7.73
C TYR A 105 14.95 -1.51 7.91
N GLY A 106 13.74 -1.90 7.53
CA GLY A 106 12.58 -1.02 7.48
C GLY A 106 12.64 -0.08 6.29
N LEU A 107 11.75 0.90 6.30
CA LEU A 107 11.72 1.93 5.26
C LEU A 107 12.71 3.04 5.59
N PRO A 108 13.28 3.71 4.57
CA PRO A 108 14.14 4.89 4.80
C PRO A 108 13.37 5.97 5.57
N LYS A 109 14.10 6.72 6.38
CA LYS A 109 13.51 7.76 7.23
C LYS A 109 13.14 9.05 6.49
N ILE A 110 13.39 9.12 5.23
CA ILE A 110 13.13 10.36 4.48
C ILE A 110 11.69 10.40 4.00
#